data_2e7aeb58ca5172d06ff81968991a80b8
#
_entry.id   2e7aeb58ca5172d06ff81968991a80b8
#
_cell.length_a   1.000
_cell.length_b   1.000
_cell.length_c   1.000
_cell.angle_alpha   90.00
_cell.angle_beta   90.00
_cell.angle_gamma   90.00
#
_symmetry.space_group_name_H-M   'P 1'
#
loop_
_entity.id
_entity.type
_entity.pdbx_description
1 polymer ?
#
loop_
_entity_poly.entity_id
_entity_poly.type
_entity_poly.pdbx_seq_one_letter_code
_entity_poly.pdbx_strand_id
1 'polypeptide(L)'
;STICLWNCDQARKPTEAPKEEINELPHLAYSTLKGEPSTTRSLPGGSILILFNTDCDHCQREAQEIAEKSEAFKNYEILFIAADSVHHIENFAKAYDLANKPNVKFGRAEYQDVYKNFGSISTPAIYIYNRERKFVRSFLGETPVEELIKYL
;
A
#
# COMPACT_ATOMS: atom_id res chain seq x y z
N SER A 1 -52.55 16.45 41.22
CA SER A 1 -51.52 16.98 40.31
C SER A 1 -50.56 15.90 39.96
N THR A 2 -50.72 15.30 38.84
CA THR A 2 -49.88 14.29 38.29
C THR A 2 -48.68 14.96 37.64
N ILE A 3 -47.55 14.91 38.31
CA ILE A 3 -46.30 15.27 37.70
C ILE A 3 -45.87 14.07 36.86
N CYS A 4 -46.10 14.15 35.59
CA CYS A 4 -45.47 13.24 34.65
C CYS A 4 -44.00 13.57 34.61
N LEU A 5 -43.25 12.84 35.41
CA LEU A 5 -41.83 12.72 35.21
C LEU A 5 -41.63 11.84 33.97
N TRP A 6 -41.75 12.46 32.85
CA TRP A 6 -41.23 11.87 31.66
C TRP A 6 -39.71 11.94 31.75
N ASN A 7 -39.17 10.94 32.39
CA ASN A 7 -37.83 10.55 32.06
C ASN A 7 -37.86 10.18 30.58
N CYS A 8 -37.66 11.20 29.77
CA CYS A 8 -37.20 10.93 28.42
C CYS A 8 -35.80 10.35 28.57
N ASP A 9 -35.80 9.09 28.87
CA ASP A 9 -34.67 8.24 28.57
C ASP A 9 -34.60 8.16 27.06
N GLN A 10 -34.21 9.28 26.45
CA GLN A 10 -33.69 9.21 25.10
C GLN A 10 -32.45 8.37 25.25
N ALA A 11 -32.63 7.07 25.07
CA ALA A 11 -31.55 6.20 24.75
C ALA A 11 -30.79 6.93 23.63
N ARG A 12 -29.73 7.63 24.00
CA ARG A 12 -28.76 8.13 23.02
C ARG A 12 -28.39 6.89 22.24
N LYS A 13 -28.83 6.81 21.00
CA LYS A 13 -28.21 5.88 20.07
C LYS A 13 -26.73 6.03 20.30
N PRO A 14 -26.02 4.93 20.61
CA PRO A 14 -24.58 5.03 20.69
C PRO A 14 -24.18 5.75 19.42
N THR A 15 -23.66 6.94 19.55
CA THR A 15 -22.99 7.61 18.47
C THR A 15 -21.96 6.60 18.03
N GLU A 16 -22.21 5.95 16.88
CA GLU A 16 -21.14 5.22 16.22
C GLU A 16 -19.99 6.21 16.23
N ALA A 17 -18.92 5.85 16.93
CA ALA A 17 -17.66 6.58 16.81
C ALA A 17 -17.51 6.85 15.34
N PRO A 18 -17.23 8.10 14.88
CA PRO A 18 -17.10 8.35 13.48
C PRO A 18 -16.28 7.20 12.94
N LYS A 19 -16.83 6.43 12.01
CA LYS A 19 -16.02 5.47 11.28
C LYS A 19 -14.90 6.35 10.79
N GLU A 20 -13.76 6.30 11.47
CA GLU A 20 -12.52 6.75 10.86
C GLU A 20 -12.67 6.22 9.46
N GLU A 21 -12.70 7.10 8.46
CA GLU A 21 -12.57 6.64 7.10
C GLU A 21 -11.35 5.77 7.16
N ILE A 22 -11.61 4.47 7.32
CA ILE A 22 -10.55 3.51 7.37
C ILE A 22 -9.91 3.71 6.02
N ASN A 23 -8.85 4.48 6.02
CA ASN A 23 -7.89 4.43 4.97
C ASN A 23 -7.58 2.94 4.87
N GLU A 24 -8.20 2.28 3.91
CA GLU A 24 -8.13 0.83 3.76
C GLU A 24 -6.71 0.34 3.50
N LEU A 25 -5.76 1.28 3.39
CA LEU A 25 -4.33 1.04 3.49
C LEU A 25 -4.01 0.58 4.91
N PRO A 26 -3.60 -0.69 5.11
CA PRO A 26 -3.07 -1.11 6.39
C PRO A 26 -1.92 -0.20 6.79
N HIS A 27 -1.87 0.16 8.07
CA HIS A 27 -0.80 0.98 8.60
C HIS A 27 0.48 0.15 8.70
N LEU A 28 1.35 0.30 7.72
CA LEU A 28 2.67 -0.34 7.71
C LEU A 28 3.74 0.72 7.92
N ALA A 29 4.49 0.59 9.01
CA ALA A 29 5.69 1.38 9.25
C ALA A 29 6.83 0.82 8.40
N TYR A 30 7.59 1.69 7.75
CA TYR A 30 8.75 1.33 6.98
C TYR A 30 9.84 2.40 7.07
N SER A 31 11.04 2.07 6.65
CA SER A 31 12.12 3.04 6.49
C SER A 31 12.35 3.31 5.01
N THR A 32 12.57 4.58 4.66
CA THR A 32 13.04 4.94 3.31
C THR A 32 14.44 4.37 3.10
N LEU A 33 14.92 4.37 1.88
CA LEU A 33 16.28 3.92 1.56
C LEU A 33 17.36 4.80 2.20
N LYS A 34 17.01 6.00 2.65
CA LYS A 34 17.89 6.89 3.42
C LYS A 34 17.83 6.64 4.93
N GLY A 35 17.04 5.65 5.37
CA GLY A 35 16.88 5.32 6.79
C GLY A 35 15.87 6.19 7.54
N GLU A 36 15.09 7.01 6.84
CA GLU A 36 14.08 7.86 7.46
C GLU A 36 12.80 7.05 7.74
N PRO A 37 12.19 7.19 8.94
CA PRO A 37 10.93 6.50 9.22
C PRO A 37 9.79 7.11 8.41
N SER A 38 8.90 6.22 7.93
CA SER A 38 7.70 6.60 7.20
C SER A 38 6.58 5.58 7.45
N THR A 39 5.41 5.84 6.93
CA THR A 39 4.28 4.91 7.00
C THR A 39 3.47 4.94 5.72
N THR A 40 2.75 3.86 5.44
CA THR A 40 1.83 3.80 4.30
C THR A 40 0.70 4.83 4.39
N ARG A 41 0.42 5.37 5.57
CA ARG A 41 -0.58 6.45 5.76
C ARG A 41 -0.19 7.74 5.07
N SER A 42 1.10 7.96 4.79
CA SER A 42 1.58 9.13 4.07
C SER A 42 1.43 9.02 2.54
N LEU A 43 1.00 7.87 2.03
CA LEU A 43 0.76 7.71 0.60
C LEU A 43 -0.39 8.61 0.14
N PRO A 44 -0.22 9.29 -1.00
CA PRO A 44 -1.28 10.09 -1.58
C PRO A 44 -2.42 9.23 -2.11
N GLY A 45 -3.55 9.84 -2.42
CA GLY A 45 -4.58 9.20 -3.24
C GLY A 45 -4.03 8.85 -4.62
N GLY A 46 -4.45 7.70 -5.17
CA GLY A 46 -3.85 7.15 -6.38
C GLY A 46 -2.50 6.50 -6.10
N SER A 47 -2.48 5.43 -5.34
CA SER A 47 -1.25 4.72 -4.93
C SER A 47 -1.33 3.23 -5.20
N ILE A 48 -0.19 2.66 -5.48
CA ILE A 48 0.00 1.21 -5.62
C ILE A 48 1.07 0.79 -4.63
N LEU A 49 0.72 -0.12 -3.72
CA LEU A 49 1.66 -0.73 -2.79
C LEU A 49 2.07 -2.10 -3.34
N ILE A 50 3.36 -2.35 -3.47
CA ILE A 50 3.90 -3.63 -3.93
C ILE A 50 4.83 -4.20 -2.87
N LEU A 51 4.43 -5.33 -2.30
CA LEU A 51 5.27 -6.10 -1.38
C LEU A 51 6.05 -7.12 -2.19
N PHE A 52 7.36 -7.16 -2.00
CA PHE A 52 8.24 -7.97 -2.84
C PHE A 52 9.44 -8.53 -2.07
N ASN A 53 10.16 -9.43 -2.71
CA ASN A 53 11.49 -9.89 -2.30
C ASN A 53 12.48 -9.63 -3.44
N THR A 54 13.70 -9.26 -3.11
CA THR A 54 14.69 -8.88 -4.13
C THR A 54 15.20 -10.06 -4.95
N ASP A 55 15.15 -11.27 -4.43
CA ASP A 55 15.57 -12.52 -5.08
C ASP A 55 14.42 -13.31 -5.72
N CYS A 56 13.24 -12.70 -5.82
CA CYS A 56 12.05 -13.31 -6.38
C CYS A 56 11.96 -13.03 -7.89
N ASP A 57 12.04 -14.06 -8.72
CA ASP A 57 11.96 -13.94 -10.18
C ASP A 57 10.67 -13.28 -10.65
N HIS A 58 9.54 -13.61 -10.03
CA HIS A 58 8.24 -13.01 -10.34
C HIS A 58 8.23 -11.51 -10.04
N CYS A 59 8.86 -11.11 -8.94
CA CYS A 59 8.98 -9.70 -8.56
C CYS A 59 9.88 -8.93 -9.53
N GLN A 60 10.95 -9.55 -10.00
CA GLN A 60 11.89 -8.97 -10.96
C GLN A 60 11.20 -8.71 -12.29
N ARG A 61 10.43 -9.68 -12.81
CA ARG A 61 9.66 -9.50 -14.05
C ARG A 61 8.57 -8.45 -13.91
N GLU A 62 7.87 -8.42 -12.78
CA GLU A 62 6.85 -7.39 -12.51
C GLU A 62 7.46 -6.00 -12.49
N ALA A 63 8.58 -5.83 -11.80
CA ALA A 63 9.29 -4.56 -11.74
C ALA A 63 9.76 -4.10 -13.13
N GLN A 64 10.32 -4.99 -13.91
CA GLN A 64 10.77 -4.72 -15.27
C GLN A 64 9.61 -4.27 -16.17
N GLU A 65 8.49 -4.96 -16.12
CA GLU A 65 7.32 -4.61 -16.93
C GLU A 65 6.71 -3.27 -16.53
N ILE A 66 6.65 -2.97 -15.23
CA ILE A 66 6.21 -1.65 -14.72
C ILE A 66 7.14 -0.55 -15.23
N ALA A 67 8.45 -0.77 -15.22
CA ALA A 67 9.41 0.21 -15.72
C ALA A 67 9.25 0.45 -17.23
N GLU A 68 9.07 -0.60 -18.01
CA GLU A 68 8.87 -0.52 -19.47
C GLU A 68 7.57 0.22 -19.83
N LYS A 69 6.54 0.08 -19.02
CA LYS A 69 5.21 0.68 -19.21
C LYS A 69 4.93 1.81 -18.20
N SER A 70 5.97 2.49 -17.77
CA SER A 70 5.88 3.50 -16.70
C SER A 70 4.91 4.63 -16.99
N GLU A 71 4.69 4.99 -18.25
CA GLU A 71 3.75 6.03 -18.66
C GLU A 71 2.31 5.74 -18.21
N ALA A 72 1.91 4.46 -18.17
CA ALA A 72 0.59 4.06 -17.69
C ALA A 72 0.36 4.38 -16.20
N PHE A 73 1.43 4.53 -15.43
CA PHE A 73 1.40 4.76 -13.98
C PHE A 73 1.70 6.20 -13.58
N LYS A 74 1.83 7.12 -14.53
CA LYS A 74 2.29 8.49 -14.27
C LYS A 74 1.45 9.28 -13.25
N ASN A 75 0.17 8.92 -13.08
CA ASN A 75 -0.74 9.58 -12.14
C ASN A 75 -0.84 8.83 -10.79
N TYR A 76 -0.04 7.79 -10.61
CA TYR A 76 -0.01 6.97 -9.41
C TYR A 76 1.37 7.03 -8.77
N GLU A 77 1.39 7.01 -7.44
CA GLU A 77 2.62 6.76 -6.70
C GLU A 77 2.72 5.25 -6.43
N ILE A 78 3.87 4.67 -6.76
CA ILE A 78 4.14 3.25 -6.53
C ILE A 78 5.15 3.14 -5.41
N LEU A 79 4.79 2.42 -4.34
CA LEU A 79 5.67 2.13 -3.22
C LEU A 79 5.99 0.63 -3.19
N PHE A 80 7.26 0.30 -3.43
CA PHE A 80 7.79 -1.05 -3.29
C PHE A 80 8.37 -1.23 -1.89
N ILE A 81 7.90 -2.23 -1.17
CA ILE A 81 8.39 -2.57 0.17
C ILE A 81 8.87 -4.01 0.23
N ALA A 82 10.07 -4.21 0.75
CA ALA A 82 10.65 -5.52 1.04
C ALA A 82 11.24 -5.56 2.46
N ALA A 83 11.45 -6.75 2.99
CA ALA A 83 12.13 -6.97 4.27
C ALA A 83 13.64 -7.18 4.09
N ASP A 84 14.11 -7.26 2.85
CA ASP A 84 15.52 -7.40 2.52
C ASP A 84 16.36 -6.22 3.01
N SER A 85 17.68 -6.34 2.99
CA SER A 85 18.55 -5.22 3.33
C SER A 85 18.33 -4.03 2.38
N VAL A 86 18.55 -2.82 2.89
CA VAL A 86 18.46 -1.59 2.08
C VAL A 86 19.38 -1.69 0.85
N HIS A 87 20.57 -2.24 1.00
CA HIS A 87 21.52 -2.44 -0.11
C HIS A 87 20.93 -3.31 -1.24
N HIS A 88 20.28 -4.42 -0.89
CA HIS A 88 19.63 -5.28 -1.87
C HIS A 88 18.43 -4.58 -2.54
N ILE A 89 17.67 -3.80 -1.78
CA ILE A 89 16.54 -3.03 -2.33
C ILE A 89 17.03 -1.95 -3.29
N GLU A 90 18.10 -1.23 -2.96
CA GLU A 90 18.70 -0.25 -3.85
C GLU A 90 19.21 -0.88 -5.15
N ASN A 91 19.87 -2.02 -5.06
CA ASN A 91 20.35 -2.74 -6.23
C ASN A 91 19.21 -3.20 -7.13
N PHE A 92 18.11 -3.67 -6.53
CA PHE A 92 16.89 -4.03 -7.25
C PHE A 92 16.30 -2.83 -8.00
N ALA A 93 16.14 -1.69 -7.34
CA ALA A 93 15.61 -0.48 -7.94
C ALA A 93 16.44 -0.04 -9.16
N LYS A 94 17.75 -0.12 -9.08
CA LYS A 94 18.67 0.22 -10.18
C LYS A 94 18.63 -0.81 -11.30
N ALA A 95 18.64 -2.09 -10.97
CA ALA A 95 18.69 -3.18 -11.94
C ALA A 95 17.45 -3.20 -12.85
N TYR A 96 16.31 -2.78 -12.35
CA TYR A 96 15.03 -2.80 -13.09
C TYR A 96 14.53 -1.41 -13.51
N ASP A 97 15.44 -0.43 -13.57
CA ASP A 97 15.18 0.94 -14.08
C ASP A 97 14.05 1.68 -13.36
N LEU A 98 13.89 1.43 -12.06
CA LEU A 98 12.88 2.10 -11.24
C LEU A 98 13.47 3.18 -10.33
N ALA A 99 14.78 3.19 -10.09
CA ALA A 99 15.44 4.13 -9.19
C ALA A 99 15.26 5.60 -9.59
N ASN A 100 15.13 5.87 -10.89
CA ASN A 100 15.02 7.22 -11.46
C ASN A 100 13.60 7.61 -11.83
N LYS A 101 12.60 6.79 -11.51
CA LYS A 101 11.20 7.13 -11.78
C LYS A 101 10.67 8.01 -10.65
N PRO A 102 10.20 9.24 -10.94
CA PRO A 102 9.85 10.20 -9.88
C PRO A 102 8.63 9.76 -9.04
N ASN A 103 7.78 8.90 -9.59
CA ASN A 103 6.59 8.38 -8.93
C ASN A 103 6.77 6.99 -8.31
N VAL A 104 7.99 6.46 -8.30
CA VAL A 104 8.30 5.16 -7.71
C VAL A 104 9.23 5.34 -6.51
N LYS A 105 8.81 4.79 -5.37
CA LYS A 105 9.56 4.80 -4.13
C LYS A 105 9.79 3.40 -3.63
N PHE A 106 10.87 3.24 -2.88
CA PHE A 106 11.26 1.98 -2.26
C PHE A 106 11.44 2.17 -0.77
N GLY A 107 11.07 1.16 -0.01
CA GLY A 107 11.26 1.16 1.43
C GLY A 107 11.50 -0.25 1.97
N ARG A 108 11.98 -0.30 3.21
CA ARG A 108 12.21 -1.52 3.95
C ARG A 108 11.27 -1.58 5.15
N ALA A 109 10.57 -2.69 5.32
CA ALA A 109 9.77 -2.99 6.51
C ALA A 109 10.24 -4.30 7.15
N GLU A 110 10.04 -4.43 8.46
CA GLU A 110 10.28 -5.69 9.14
C GLU A 110 9.29 -6.75 8.68
N TYR A 111 9.77 -7.96 8.45
CA TYR A 111 8.93 -9.08 8.00
C TYR A 111 7.70 -9.29 8.90
N GLN A 112 7.89 -9.19 10.22
CA GLN A 112 6.81 -9.37 11.18
C GLN A 112 5.72 -8.31 11.05
N ASP A 113 6.09 -7.07 10.72
CA ASP A 113 5.14 -5.98 10.51
C ASP A 113 4.34 -6.18 9.22
N VAL A 114 5.00 -6.65 8.16
CA VAL A 114 4.32 -7.03 6.92
C VAL A 114 3.33 -8.16 7.17
N TYR A 115 3.76 -9.22 7.85
CA TYR A 115 2.90 -10.36 8.17
C TYR A 115 1.71 -9.95 9.03
N LYS A 116 1.94 -9.11 10.05
CA LYS A 116 0.88 -8.64 10.95
C LYS A 116 -0.20 -7.84 10.21
N ASN A 117 0.18 -7.04 9.22
CA ASN A 117 -0.73 -6.15 8.49
C ASN A 117 -1.39 -6.81 7.27
N PHE A 118 -0.70 -7.74 6.61
CA PHE A 118 -1.15 -8.33 5.34
C PHE A 118 -1.36 -9.84 5.40
N GLY A 119 -0.92 -10.49 6.48
CA GLY A 119 -0.96 -11.93 6.61
C GLY A 119 0.09 -12.62 5.74
N SER A 120 -0.18 -13.88 5.41
CA SER A 120 0.65 -14.65 4.47
C SER A 120 0.34 -14.22 3.05
N ILE A 121 1.37 -13.76 2.33
CA ILE A 121 1.25 -13.25 0.97
C ILE A 121 2.14 -14.03 0.01
N SER A 122 1.73 -14.06 -1.26
CA SER A 122 2.59 -14.46 -2.37
C SER A 122 3.16 -13.21 -3.01
N THR A 123 4.47 -13.13 -3.13
CA THR A 123 5.14 -11.98 -3.76
C THR A 123 5.30 -12.16 -5.27
N PRO A 124 5.15 -11.08 -6.05
CA PRO A 124 4.76 -9.74 -5.61
C PRO A 124 3.30 -9.71 -5.17
N ALA A 125 3.00 -8.98 -4.10
CA ALA A 125 1.64 -8.69 -3.68
C ALA A 125 1.35 -7.22 -3.99
N ILE A 126 0.34 -6.97 -4.80
CA ILE A 126 0.04 -5.66 -5.38
C ILE A 126 -1.32 -5.19 -4.88
N TYR A 127 -1.35 -3.99 -4.30
CA TYR A 127 -2.55 -3.39 -3.72
C TYR A 127 -2.78 -2.03 -4.36
N ILE A 128 -3.93 -1.84 -5.01
CA ILE A 128 -4.30 -0.61 -5.72
C ILE A 128 -5.30 0.18 -4.89
N TYR A 129 -5.02 1.48 -4.71
CA TYR A 129 -5.86 2.44 -4.00
C TYR A 129 -6.19 3.61 -4.91
N ASN A 130 -7.45 4.03 -4.93
CA ASN A 130 -7.90 5.12 -5.78
C ASN A 130 -7.53 6.51 -5.21
N ARG A 131 -7.99 7.57 -5.86
CA ARG A 131 -7.69 8.96 -5.47
C ARG A 131 -8.27 9.33 -4.12
N GLU A 132 -9.35 8.68 -3.70
CA GLU A 132 -9.97 8.84 -2.39
C GLU A 132 -9.32 7.95 -1.33
N ARG A 133 -8.20 7.29 -1.68
CA ARG A 133 -7.43 6.39 -0.79
C ARG A 133 -8.21 5.14 -0.38
N LYS A 134 -9.20 4.75 -1.18
CA LYS A 134 -9.96 3.53 -0.97
C LYS A 134 -9.35 2.37 -1.73
N PHE A 135 -9.41 1.21 -1.11
CA PHE A 135 -8.94 -0.03 -1.73
C PHE A 135 -9.80 -0.38 -2.96
N VAL A 136 -9.13 -0.65 -4.06
CA VAL A 136 -9.75 -1.03 -5.33
C VAL A 136 -9.61 -2.52 -5.57
N ARG A 137 -8.37 -3.02 -5.55
CA ARG A 137 -8.08 -4.42 -5.81
C ARG A 137 -6.68 -4.82 -5.35
N SER A 138 -6.53 -6.11 -5.02
CA SER A 138 -5.22 -6.74 -4.81
C SER A 138 -4.97 -7.86 -5.82
N PHE A 139 -3.70 -8.07 -6.11
CA PHE A 139 -3.21 -9.17 -6.93
C PHE A 139 -2.08 -9.86 -6.17
N LEU A 140 -2.22 -11.16 -5.94
CA LEU A 140 -1.20 -11.96 -5.27
C LEU A 140 -0.46 -12.79 -6.31
N GLY A 141 0.75 -12.37 -6.63
CA GLY A 141 1.60 -12.98 -7.64
C GLY A 141 1.84 -12.08 -8.85
N GLU A 142 2.71 -12.54 -9.74
CA GLU A 142 3.02 -11.84 -10.99
C GLU A 142 1.76 -11.60 -11.81
N THR A 143 1.53 -10.35 -12.18
CA THR A 143 0.32 -9.91 -12.87
C THR A 143 0.69 -9.06 -14.07
N PRO A 144 0.19 -9.37 -15.28
CA PRO A 144 0.44 -8.52 -16.44
C PRO A 144 0.02 -7.07 -16.17
N VAL A 145 0.84 -6.11 -16.61
CA VAL A 145 0.56 -4.68 -16.42
C VAL A 145 -0.79 -4.29 -17.02
N GLU A 146 -1.20 -4.90 -18.13
CA GLU A 146 -2.51 -4.68 -18.74
C GLU A 146 -3.67 -4.98 -17.78
N GLU A 147 -3.51 -5.96 -16.89
CA GLU A 147 -4.51 -6.26 -15.88
C GLU A 147 -4.54 -5.19 -14.78
N LEU A 148 -3.37 -4.68 -14.38
CA LEU A 148 -3.28 -3.60 -13.40
C LEU A 148 -3.94 -2.32 -13.92
N ILE A 149 -3.67 -1.97 -15.17
CA ILE A 149 -4.15 -0.74 -15.82
C ILE A 149 -5.69 -0.65 -15.80
N LYS A 150 -6.39 -1.76 -15.87
CA LYS A 150 -7.87 -1.78 -15.81
C LYS A 150 -8.44 -1.15 -14.55
N TYR A 151 -7.64 -1.04 -13.48
CA TYR A 151 -8.07 -0.57 -12.17
C TYR A 151 -7.47 0.79 -11.78
N LEU A 152 -6.82 1.45 -12.70
CA LEU A 152 -6.19 2.76 -12.48
C LEU A 152 -7.09 3.92 -12.86
#